data_ed973b3a18a59334ae0c5fac11c8b301
#
_entry.id   ed973b3a18a59334ae0c5fac11c8b301
#
_cell.length_a   1.000
_cell.length_b   1.000
_cell.length_c   1.000
_cell.angle_alpha   90.00
_cell.angle_beta   90.00
_cell.angle_gamma   90.00
#
_symmetry.space_group_name_H-M   'P 1'
#
loop_
_entity.id
_entity.type
_entity.pdbx_description
1 polymer ?
#
loop_
_entity_poly.entity_id
_entity_poly.type
_entity_poly.pdbx_seq_one_letter_code
_entity_poly.pdbx_strand_id
1 'polypeptide(L)'
;MQIKKFIAPTLKQASLQMKKELGSDAVILGTRVLYGNNAGGSNKMFELTAGIEEERVMEFSASKKISNPGRTEKKYSDEIQKLSNKIFINPVSKNQPVSKKTPKTAPANTTAKNEANIDRELKEIVDTLFNREVQKPIISSILTQLKKYKNFLHPTNIDSYVQSSIASIISTAKFEVHKKGRPKKVALVGPTGVGKTTCIAKLAVISKILHNLDVGLISIDTYRLGALDQLRIFSEISNIEMLVAYEPSDIPKLLNSFKKKDIIFIDTAGRSQKNTDQLAKTKEFLTAANVSDTYLVLSSTGTTKNLYDVADKFKLFNYNSVIFTKIDEAVTFGNILNIVTNFDIPVSFLSNGQVIPDDIISADPEFIANMVYTGKYN
;
A
#
# COMPACT_ATOMS: atom_id res chain seq x y z
N MET A 1 -12.15 6.44 28.14
CA MET A 1 -10.99 7.07 27.48
C MET A 1 -11.08 8.57 27.65
N GLN A 2 -10.16 9.21 28.36
CA GLN A 2 -10.12 10.66 28.53
C GLN A 2 -9.16 11.25 27.50
N ILE A 3 -9.65 12.14 26.62
CA ILE A 3 -8.85 12.78 25.58
C ILE A 3 -8.59 14.24 26.00
N LYS A 4 -7.31 14.67 25.97
CA LYS A 4 -6.89 16.05 26.25
C LYS A 4 -5.95 16.58 25.15
N LYS A 5 -5.97 17.91 25.00
CA LYS A 5 -5.09 18.65 24.08
C LYS A 5 -4.10 19.50 24.88
N PHE A 6 -2.86 19.47 24.45
CA PHE A 6 -1.74 20.19 25.06
C PHE A 6 -1.11 21.10 24.01
N ILE A 7 -0.97 22.39 24.33
CA ILE A 7 -0.42 23.38 23.40
C ILE A 7 0.83 24.00 24.02
N ALA A 8 1.95 23.94 23.31
CA ALA A 8 3.21 24.51 23.79
C ALA A 8 4.07 25.03 22.61
N PRO A 9 5.05 25.92 22.87
CA PRO A 9 5.97 26.42 21.87
C PRO A 9 6.84 25.35 21.19
N THR A 10 7.06 24.22 21.88
CA THR A 10 7.80 23.08 21.34
C THR A 10 7.07 21.76 21.60
N LEU A 11 7.20 20.79 20.70
CA LEU A 11 6.62 19.47 20.87
C LEU A 11 7.10 18.77 22.15
N LYS A 12 8.36 19.00 22.54
CA LYS A 12 8.95 18.48 23.79
C LYS A 12 8.23 18.99 25.03
N GLN A 13 7.89 20.29 25.05
CA GLN A 13 7.14 20.88 26.17
C GLN A 13 5.69 20.38 26.21
N ALA A 14 5.02 20.25 25.05
CA ALA A 14 3.68 19.67 24.98
C ALA A 14 3.67 18.22 25.49
N SER A 15 4.67 17.41 25.12
CA SER A 15 4.83 16.03 25.58
C SER A 15 5.12 15.93 27.08
N LEU A 16 5.91 16.86 27.64
CA LEU A 16 6.15 16.92 29.10
C LEU A 16 4.89 17.29 29.87
N GLN A 17 4.10 18.23 29.37
CA GLN A 17 2.79 18.58 29.96
C GLN A 17 1.83 17.39 29.94
N MET A 18 1.76 16.69 28.81
CA MET A 18 0.96 15.48 28.67
C MET A 18 1.36 14.41 29.71
N LYS A 19 2.65 14.09 29.83
CA LYS A 19 3.13 13.10 30.80
C LYS A 19 2.88 13.52 32.25
N LYS A 20 2.92 14.82 32.54
CA LYS A 20 2.66 15.34 33.89
C LYS A 20 1.16 15.26 34.27
N GLU A 21 0.27 15.43 33.29
CA GLU A 21 -1.18 15.43 33.53
C GLU A 21 -1.87 14.08 33.34
N LEU A 22 -1.44 13.31 32.32
CA LEU A 22 -2.07 12.03 31.97
C LEU A 22 -1.23 10.82 32.34
N GLY A 23 -0.01 11.04 32.89
CA GLY A 23 0.90 9.96 33.24
C GLY A 23 1.77 9.46 32.08
N SER A 24 2.66 8.49 32.39
CA SER A 24 3.58 7.89 31.42
C SER A 24 2.89 7.04 30.36
N ASP A 25 1.69 6.55 30.66
CA ASP A 25 0.95 5.58 29.86
C ASP A 25 -0.03 6.26 28.88
N ALA A 26 -0.02 7.60 28.83
CA ALA A 26 -0.82 8.36 27.89
C ALA A 26 -0.34 8.17 26.44
N VAL A 27 -1.27 7.84 25.55
CA VAL A 27 -1.02 7.61 24.13
C VAL A 27 -1.26 8.90 23.35
N ILE A 28 -0.30 9.29 22.51
CA ILE A 28 -0.45 10.45 21.60
C ILE A 28 -1.31 10.03 20.44
N LEU A 29 -2.48 10.66 20.30
CA LEU A 29 -3.45 10.41 19.23
C LEU A 29 -3.22 11.28 18.00
N GLY A 30 -2.51 12.42 18.15
CA GLY A 30 -2.19 13.29 17.02
C GLY A 30 -1.41 14.52 17.43
N THR A 31 -0.70 15.12 16.47
CA THR A 31 0.04 16.38 16.62
C THR A 31 -0.32 17.34 15.49
N ARG A 32 -0.50 18.63 15.83
CA ARG A 32 -0.78 19.70 14.87
C ARG A 32 0.11 20.91 15.16
N VAL A 33 0.56 21.58 14.09
CA VAL A 33 1.25 22.86 14.20
C VAL A 33 0.23 23.99 14.04
N LEU A 34 0.17 24.88 15.02
CA LEU A 34 -0.68 26.08 15.00
C LEU A 34 0.20 27.30 14.70
N TYR A 35 -0.22 28.10 13.76
CA TYR A 35 0.39 29.38 13.44
C TYR A 35 -0.54 30.50 13.94
N GLY A 36 -0.08 31.27 14.95
CA GLY A 36 -0.83 32.42 15.44
C GLY A 36 -0.63 33.62 14.53
N ASN A 37 -1.72 34.18 14.01
CA ASN A 37 -1.74 35.47 13.29
C ASN A 37 -1.90 36.61 14.30
N ASN A 38 -0.78 37.10 14.85
CA ASN A 38 -0.77 38.40 15.50
C ASN A 38 0.27 39.30 14.85
N ALA A 39 -0.10 40.55 14.58
CA ALA A 39 0.75 41.55 13.97
C ALA A 39 2.07 41.74 14.76
N GLY A 40 3.16 41.12 14.28
CA GLY A 40 4.48 41.31 14.88
C GLY A 40 5.36 40.11 15.06
N GLY A 41 4.95 38.89 14.70
CA GLY A 41 5.82 37.70 14.77
C GLY A 41 5.05 36.39 14.60
N SER A 42 5.57 35.52 13.77
CA SER A 42 5.02 34.16 13.55
C SER A 42 5.33 33.30 14.78
N ASN A 43 4.44 33.23 15.77
CA ASN A 43 4.57 32.29 16.89
C ASN A 43 4.06 30.91 16.45
N LYS A 44 4.99 30.01 16.22
CA LYS A 44 4.73 28.60 15.94
C LYS A 44 4.46 27.88 17.27
N MET A 45 3.26 27.28 17.41
CA MET A 45 2.85 26.49 18.56
C MET A 45 2.57 25.05 18.12
N PHE A 46 2.73 24.09 19.01
CA PHE A 46 2.44 22.69 18.77
C PHE A 46 1.26 22.26 19.64
N GLU A 47 0.20 21.77 18.99
CA GLU A 47 -0.93 21.08 19.64
C GLU A 47 -0.65 19.57 19.61
N LEU A 48 -0.72 18.94 20.77
CA LEU A 48 -0.61 17.51 20.95
C LEU A 48 -1.91 17.00 21.57
N THR A 49 -2.59 16.09 20.89
CA THR A 49 -3.79 15.42 21.39
C THR A 49 -3.39 14.06 21.93
N ALA A 50 -3.72 13.80 23.19
CA ALA A 50 -3.41 12.52 23.84
C ALA A 50 -4.63 11.97 24.59
N GLY A 51 -4.65 10.64 24.74
CA GLY A 51 -5.68 9.93 25.48
C GLY A 51 -5.09 8.92 26.46
N ILE A 52 -5.83 8.68 27.55
CA ILE A 52 -5.57 7.59 28.48
C ILE A 52 -6.80 6.71 28.58
N GLU A 53 -6.59 5.39 28.63
CA GLU A 53 -7.64 4.45 28.90
C GLU A 53 -7.80 4.34 30.43
N GLU A 54 -8.95 4.71 30.98
CA GLU A 54 -9.24 4.53 32.41
C GLU A 54 -9.34 3.03 32.69
N GLU A 55 -8.29 2.45 33.27
CA GLU A 55 -8.44 1.19 34.01
C GLU A 55 -9.36 1.45 35.22
N ARG A 56 -10.53 0.81 35.22
CA ARG A 56 -11.33 0.69 36.44
C ARG A 56 -10.52 -0.05 37.47
N VAL A 57 -10.02 0.67 38.47
CA VAL A 57 -9.50 0.09 39.70
C VAL A 57 -10.64 -0.67 40.37
N MET A 58 -10.69 -1.98 40.19
CA MET A 58 -11.48 -2.86 41.04
C MET A 58 -10.65 -3.22 42.26
N GLU A 59 -11.10 -2.74 43.41
CA GLU A 59 -10.62 -3.19 44.70
C GLU A 59 -10.72 -4.73 44.81
N PHE A 60 -9.61 -5.36 45.08
CA PHE A 60 -9.54 -6.79 45.40
C PHE A 60 -10.14 -7.04 46.78
N SER A 61 -11.37 -7.54 46.81
CA SER A 61 -11.86 -8.40 47.88
C SER A 61 -11.93 -9.83 47.39
N ALA A 62 -11.27 -10.70 48.10
CA ALA A 62 -11.04 -12.10 47.77
C ALA A 62 -12.31 -12.93 47.61
N SER A 63 -12.22 -13.93 46.73
CA SER A 63 -13.09 -15.12 46.55
C SER A 63 -14.36 -14.96 45.70
N LYS A 64 -14.27 -15.42 44.42
CA LYS A 64 -15.10 -16.50 43.87
C LYS A 64 -14.85 -16.71 42.36
N LYS A 65 -14.51 -17.97 42.07
CA LYS A 65 -14.70 -18.76 40.85
C LYS A 65 -14.81 -18.09 39.47
N ILE A 66 -13.87 -18.50 38.65
CA ILE A 66 -13.73 -18.44 37.20
C ILE A 66 -15.03 -18.78 36.46
N SER A 67 -15.51 -17.89 35.58
CA SER A 67 -16.37 -18.23 34.48
C SER A 67 -16.07 -17.36 33.25
N ASN A 68 -15.52 -17.99 32.22
CA ASN A 68 -15.44 -17.67 30.79
C ASN A 68 -15.20 -16.20 30.30
N PRO A 69 -14.05 -15.94 29.69
CA PRO A 69 -13.82 -14.76 28.83
C PRO A 69 -14.15 -15.13 27.38
N GLY A 70 -15.39 -14.96 26.96
CA GLY A 70 -15.81 -15.36 25.62
C GLY A 70 -16.45 -14.28 24.75
N ARG A 71 -16.56 -13.03 25.22
CA ARG A 71 -17.37 -12.02 24.50
C ARG A 71 -16.63 -10.80 23.95
N THR A 72 -15.44 -10.53 24.42
CA THR A 72 -14.64 -9.36 23.94
C THR A 72 -13.71 -9.74 22.79
N GLU A 73 -13.17 -10.95 22.77
CA GLU A 73 -12.30 -11.42 21.68
C GLU A 73 -13.05 -11.60 20.35
N LYS A 74 -14.34 -11.94 20.39
CA LYS A 74 -15.15 -12.12 19.17
C LYS A 74 -15.38 -10.83 18.40
N LYS A 75 -15.50 -9.68 19.07
CA LYS A 75 -15.74 -8.39 18.41
C LYS A 75 -14.49 -7.83 17.73
N TYR A 76 -13.32 -8.01 18.34
CA TYR A 76 -12.03 -7.66 17.71
C TYR A 76 -11.66 -8.64 16.59
N SER A 77 -11.98 -9.93 16.75
CA SER A 77 -11.81 -10.95 15.72
C SER A 77 -12.61 -10.64 14.45
N ASP A 78 -13.86 -10.18 14.59
CA ASP A 78 -14.73 -9.89 13.45
C ASP A 78 -14.34 -8.59 12.72
N GLU A 79 -13.83 -7.58 13.41
CA GLU A 79 -13.28 -6.36 12.80
C GLU A 79 -11.92 -6.63 12.12
N ILE A 80 -11.05 -7.40 12.76
CA ILE A 80 -9.79 -7.86 12.19
C ILE A 80 -10.03 -8.73 10.95
N GLN A 81 -11.06 -9.62 10.99
CA GLN A 81 -11.41 -10.47 9.85
C GLN A 81 -12.01 -9.67 8.68
N LYS A 82 -12.73 -8.58 8.95
CA LYS A 82 -13.20 -7.63 7.92
C LYS A 82 -12.05 -6.85 7.28
N LEU A 83 -11.05 -6.46 8.06
CA LEU A 83 -9.83 -5.82 7.57
C LEU A 83 -8.95 -6.81 6.79
N SER A 84 -8.79 -8.03 7.29
CA SER A 84 -8.07 -9.11 6.62
C SER A 84 -8.70 -9.45 5.26
N ASN A 85 -10.03 -9.54 5.19
CA ASN A 85 -10.75 -9.79 3.94
C ASN A 85 -10.63 -8.63 2.94
N LYS A 86 -10.46 -7.39 3.41
CA LYS A 86 -10.17 -6.23 2.55
C LYS A 86 -8.75 -6.22 1.98
N ILE A 87 -7.81 -6.84 2.68
CA ILE A 87 -6.37 -6.77 2.34
C ILE A 87 -5.89 -8.04 1.61
N PHE A 88 -6.50 -9.22 1.87
CA PHE A 88 -5.91 -10.49 1.43
C PHE A 88 -6.83 -11.50 0.75
N ILE A 89 -8.16 -11.33 0.74
CA ILE A 89 -9.07 -12.33 0.13
C ILE A 89 -10.31 -11.64 -0.44
N ASN A 90 -10.48 -11.69 -1.75
CA ASN A 90 -11.81 -11.67 -2.35
C ASN A 90 -12.26 -13.12 -2.57
N PRO A 91 -13.21 -13.66 -1.80
CA PRO A 91 -13.82 -14.91 -2.16
C PRO A 91 -14.76 -14.67 -3.36
N VAL A 92 -14.49 -15.39 -4.42
CA VAL A 92 -15.36 -15.52 -5.60
C VAL A 92 -16.80 -15.72 -5.13
N SER A 93 -17.65 -14.75 -5.42
CA SER A 93 -19.10 -14.85 -5.17
C SER A 93 -19.69 -15.91 -6.08
N LYS A 94 -20.31 -16.92 -5.45
CA LYS A 94 -21.01 -18.01 -6.12
C LYS A 94 -22.22 -17.48 -6.89
N ASN A 95 -22.31 -17.94 -8.14
CA ASN A 95 -23.41 -17.88 -9.07
C ASN A 95 -24.81 -17.82 -8.48
N GLN A 96 -25.58 -16.81 -8.85
CA GLN A 96 -27.04 -16.90 -8.89
C GLN A 96 -27.48 -17.24 -10.33
N PRO A 97 -28.48 -18.09 -10.51
CA PRO A 97 -28.89 -18.54 -11.84
C PRO A 97 -29.70 -17.48 -12.59
N VAL A 98 -29.19 -17.10 -13.75
CA VAL A 98 -29.88 -16.19 -14.68
C VAL A 98 -31.04 -16.95 -15.36
N SER A 99 -32.25 -16.48 -15.19
CA SER A 99 -33.44 -16.98 -15.88
C SER A 99 -33.35 -16.67 -17.38
N LYS A 100 -33.43 -17.71 -18.20
CA LYS A 100 -33.51 -17.62 -19.67
C LYS A 100 -34.82 -16.97 -20.07
N LYS A 101 -34.80 -15.76 -20.61
CA LYS A 101 -35.86 -15.23 -21.49
C LYS A 101 -35.29 -15.13 -22.89
N THR A 102 -35.90 -15.86 -23.80
CA THR A 102 -35.64 -15.85 -25.24
C THR A 102 -35.93 -14.47 -25.84
N PRO A 103 -35.06 -13.91 -26.70
CA PRO A 103 -35.33 -12.64 -27.34
C PRO A 103 -36.19 -12.84 -28.59
N LYS A 104 -37.26 -12.05 -28.70
CA LYS A 104 -38.02 -11.87 -29.94
C LYS A 104 -37.19 -11.05 -30.93
N THR A 105 -37.13 -11.52 -32.15
CA THR A 105 -36.53 -10.86 -33.34
C THR A 105 -37.01 -9.42 -33.49
N ALA A 106 -36.11 -8.46 -33.52
CA ALA A 106 -36.34 -7.04 -33.79
C ALA A 106 -35.97 -6.70 -35.26
N PRO A 107 -36.60 -5.72 -35.91
CA PRO A 107 -36.43 -5.43 -37.32
C PRO A 107 -35.09 -4.75 -37.66
N ALA A 108 -34.58 -4.98 -38.86
CA ALA A 108 -33.24 -4.63 -39.37
C ALA A 108 -32.83 -3.15 -39.38
N ASN A 109 -33.69 -2.21 -39.01
CA ASN A 109 -33.36 -0.77 -38.97
C ASN A 109 -32.76 -0.30 -37.61
N THR A 110 -32.74 -1.16 -36.61
CA THR A 110 -32.14 -0.87 -35.29
C THR A 110 -30.63 -1.15 -35.27
N THR A 111 -30.11 -2.01 -36.11
CA THR A 111 -28.70 -2.42 -36.16
C THR A 111 -27.77 -1.30 -36.64
N ALA A 112 -28.11 -0.59 -37.72
CA ALA A 112 -27.26 0.48 -38.25
C ALA A 112 -27.14 1.71 -37.28
N LYS A 113 -28.23 2.04 -36.56
CA LYS A 113 -28.20 3.10 -35.54
C LYS A 113 -27.41 2.67 -34.29
N ASN A 114 -27.48 1.41 -33.89
CA ASN A 114 -26.70 0.88 -32.80
C ASN A 114 -25.20 0.82 -33.12
N GLU A 115 -24.82 0.45 -34.34
CA GLU A 115 -23.43 0.41 -34.78
C GLU A 115 -22.77 1.81 -34.78
N ALA A 116 -23.48 2.82 -35.31
CA ALA A 116 -23.00 4.21 -35.31
C ALA A 116 -22.86 4.78 -33.88
N ASN A 117 -23.74 4.40 -32.94
CA ASN A 117 -23.64 4.75 -31.55
C ASN A 117 -22.44 4.08 -30.88
N ILE A 118 -22.22 2.79 -31.11
CA ILE A 118 -21.07 2.06 -30.54
C ILE A 118 -19.72 2.65 -31.02
N ASP A 119 -19.62 2.99 -32.32
CA ASP A 119 -18.41 3.58 -32.87
C ASP A 119 -18.12 4.97 -32.26
N ARG A 120 -19.15 5.74 -31.90
CA ARG A 120 -19.02 6.99 -31.17
C ARG A 120 -18.54 6.74 -29.74
N GLU A 121 -19.15 5.83 -29.00
CA GLU A 121 -18.75 5.45 -27.63
C GLU A 121 -17.30 4.95 -27.60
N LEU A 122 -16.88 4.13 -28.55
CA LEU A 122 -15.50 3.65 -28.67
C LEU A 122 -14.51 4.82 -28.85
N LYS A 123 -14.90 5.87 -29.56
CA LYS A 123 -14.07 7.07 -29.70
C LYS A 123 -13.97 7.85 -28.38
N GLU A 124 -15.09 8.01 -27.67
CA GLU A 124 -15.10 8.66 -26.35
C GLU A 124 -14.24 7.90 -25.32
N ILE A 125 -14.23 6.57 -25.40
CA ILE A 125 -13.34 5.71 -24.58
C ILE A 125 -11.87 5.95 -24.90
N VAL A 126 -11.52 6.08 -26.19
CA VAL A 126 -10.14 6.42 -26.60
C VAL A 126 -9.70 7.74 -25.98
N ASP A 127 -10.53 8.76 -26.12
CA ASP A 127 -10.25 10.11 -25.59
C ASP A 127 -10.15 10.07 -24.05
N THR A 128 -11.03 9.31 -23.40
CA THR A 128 -10.97 9.12 -21.93
C THR A 128 -9.67 8.48 -21.50
N LEU A 129 -9.29 7.34 -22.07
CA LEU A 129 -8.06 6.63 -21.73
C LEU A 129 -6.81 7.45 -22.05
N PHE A 130 -6.82 8.19 -23.17
CA PHE A 130 -5.74 9.08 -23.54
C PHE A 130 -5.58 10.22 -22.53
N ASN A 131 -6.67 10.85 -22.09
CA ASN A 131 -6.67 11.87 -21.06
C ASN A 131 -6.27 11.33 -19.68
N ARG A 132 -6.41 10.01 -19.44
CA ARG A 132 -5.89 9.31 -18.25
C ARG A 132 -4.42 8.91 -18.38
N GLU A 133 -3.72 9.38 -19.42
CA GLU A 133 -2.31 9.09 -19.70
C GLU A 133 -2.01 7.62 -20.03
N VAL A 134 -3.01 6.85 -20.47
CA VAL A 134 -2.78 5.50 -21.01
C VAL A 134 -2.12 5.60 -22.38
N GLN A 135 -1.06 4.82 -22.61
CA GLN A 135 -0.33 4.86 -23.87
C GLN A 135 -1.12 4.27 -25.05
N LYS A 136 -0.95 4.86 -26.24
CA LYS A 136 -1.64 4.48 -27.47
C LYS A 136 -1.60 2.97 -27.79
N PRO A 137 -0.47 2.24 -27.65
CA PRO A 137 -0.44 0.81 -27.91
C PRO A 137 -1.40 0.03 -27.01
N ILE A 138 -1.52 0.41 -25.72
CA ILE A 138 -2.40 -0.23 -24.77
C ILE A 138 -3.86 0.08 -25.10
N ILE A 139 -4.17 1.33 -25.41
CA ILE A 139 -5.51 1.74 -25.88
C ILE A 139 -5.91 0.92 -27.12
N SER A 140 -5.00 0.77 -28.10
CA SER A 140 -5.25 -0.02 -29.30
C SER A 140 -5.52 -1.50 -29.00
N SER A 141 -4.81 -2.08 -28.02
CA SER A 141 -5.05 -3.46 -27.57
C SER A 141 -6.43 -3.61 -26.94
N ILE A 142 -6.82 -2.70 -26.04
CA ILE A 142 -8.14 -2.67 -25.42
C ILE A 142 -9.24 -2.56 -26.48
N LEU A 143 -9.09 -1.63 -27.42
CA LEU A 143 -10.06 -1.47 -28.51
C LEU A 143 -10.18 -2.73 -29.39
N THR A 144 -9.06 -3.40 -29.65
CA THR A 144 -9.05 -4.65 -30.42
C THR A 144 -9.81 -5.75 -29.70
N GLN A 145 -9.69 -5.82 -28.37
CA GLN A 145 -10.49 -6.75 -27.56
C GLN A 145 -11.97 -6.39 -27.59
N LEU A 146 -12.33 -5.12 -27.39
CA LEU A 146 -13.73 -4.65 -27.42
C LEU A 146 -14.39 -4.92 -28.76
N LYS A 147 -13.69 -4.68 -29.89
CA LYS A 147 -14.21 -4.94 -31.23
C LYS A 147 -14.57 -6.41 -31.48
N LYS A 148 -13.89 -7.37 -30.83
CA LYS A 148 -14.26 -8.79 -30.92
C LYS A 148 -15.65 -9.08 -30.33
N TYR A 149 -16.11 -8.25 -29.40
CA TYR A 149 -17.40 -8.38 -28.73
C TYR A 149 -18.42 -7.34 -29.18
N LYS A 150 -18.21 -6.67 -30.35
CA LYS A 150 -19.02 -5.56 -30.83
C LYS A 150 -20.53 -5.91 -30.84
N ASN A 151 -20.90 -7.15 -31.19
CA ASN A 151 -22.29 -7.60 -31.23
C ASN A 151 -22.97 -7.70 -29.85
N PHE A 152 -22.20 -7.67 -28.76
CA PHE A 152 -22.69 -7.75 -27.36
C PHE A 152 -22.57 -6.41 -26.64
N LEU A 153 -21.94 -5.42 -27.28
CA LEU A 153 -21.78 -4.09 -26.70
C LEU A 153 -23.06 -3.28 -26.87
N HIS A 154 -23.47 -2.66 -25.78
CA HIS A 154 -24.54 -1.65 -25.74
C HIS A 154 -24.04 -0.44 -24.93
N PRO A 155 -24.53 0.77 -25.18
CA PRO A 155 -24.15 1.96 -24.41
C PRO A 155 -24.27 1.80 -22.89
N THR A 156 -25.16 0.93 -22.42
CA THR A 156 -25.40 0.66 -20.99
C THR A 156 -24.39 -0.28 -20.34
N ASN A 157 -23.57 -1.02 -21.12
CA ASN A 157 -22.64 -2.01 -20.59
C ASN A 157 -21.19 -1.84 -21.08
N ILE A 158 -20.94 -0.92 -22.02
CA ILE A 158 -19.63 -0.75 -22.64
C ILE A 158 -18.54 -0.42 -21.62
N ASP A 159 -18.85 0.40 -20.61
CA ASP A 159 -17.91 0.76 -19.54
C ASP A 159 -17.44 -0.46 -18.74
N SER A 160 -18.36 -1.40 -18.45
CA SER A 160 -18.03 -2.64 -17.77
C SER A 160 -17.10 -3.53 -18.60
N TYR A 161 -17.31 -3.58 -19.94
CA TYR A 161 -16.41 -4.31 -20.83
C TYR A 161 -15.03 -3.64 -20.93
N VAL A 162 -14.95 -2.31 -20.93
CA VAL A 162 -13.69 -1.57 -20.90
C VAL A 162 -12.93 -1.88 -19.61
N GLN A 163 -13.59 -1.76 -18.46
CA GLN A 163 -12.97 -2.06 -17.16
C GLN A 163 -12.49 -3.52 -17.09
N SER A 164 -13.30 -4.47 -17.55
CA SER A 164 -12.91 -5.89 -17.61
C SER A 164 -11.71 -6.12 -18.55
N SER A 165 -11.66 -5.42 -19.69
CA SER A 165 -10.53 -5.49 -20.62
C SER A 165 -9.25 -4.91 -19.98
N ILE A 166 -9.36 -3.80 -19.25
CA ILE A 166 -8.22 -3.22 -18.49
C ILE A 166 -7.79 -4.19 -17.39
N ALA A 167 -8.72 -4.72 -16.60
CA ALA A 167 -8.43 -5.67 -15.53
C ALA A 167 -7.70 -6.91 -16.02
N SER A 168 -8.06 -7.41 -17.22
CA SER A 168 -7.43 -8.60 -17.82
C SER A 168 -5.95 -8.41 -18.19
N ILE A 169 -5.48 -7.17 -18.31
CA ILE A 169 -4.07 -6.83 -18.60
C ILE A 169 -3.25 -6.75 -17.32
N ILE A 170 -3.90 -6.49 -16.18
CA ILE A 170 -3.23 -6.25 -14.90
C ILE A 170 -2.99 -7.58 -14.19
N SER A 171 -1.74 -7.95 -14.03
CA SER A 171 -1.34 -9.05 -13.15
C SER A 171 -1.11 -8.55 -11.72
N THR A 172 -1.48 -9.37 -10.72
CA THR A 172 -1.26 -9.06 -9.31
C THR A 172 -0.49 -10.19 -8.64
N ALA A 173 0.37 -9.83 -7.69
CA ALA A 173 1.14 -10.79 -6.90
C ALA A 173 0.53 -10.95 -5.51
N LYS A 174 0.36 -12.19 -5.07
CA LYS A 174 -0.07 -12.51 -3.72
C LYS A 174 1.11 -12.44 -2.75
N PHE A 175 0.87 -11.86 -1.58
CA PHE A 175 1.83 -11.85 -0.49
C PHE A 175 1.61 -13.08 0.40
N GLU A 176 2.46 -14.10 0.22
CA GLU A 176 2.36 -15.34 0.98
C GLU A 176 3.58 -15.52 1.89
N VAL A 177 3.35 -15.87 3.15
CA VAL A 177 4.38 -16.17 4.14
C VAL A 177 4.01 -17.46 4.87
N HIS A 178 4.94 -18.40 4.90
CA HIS A 178 4.75 -19.67 5.59
C HIS A 178 5.36 -19.61 7.00
N LYS A 179 4.54 -19.88 8.03
CA LYS A 179 5.01 -20.01 9.40
C LYS A 179 5.91 -21.24 9.58
N LYS A 180 6.90 -21.13 10.46
CA LYS A 180 7.80 -22.22 10.87
C LYS A 180 8.70 -22.77 9.75
N GLY A 181 8.94 -21.99 8.70
CA GLY A 181 9.92 -22.29 7.67
C GLY A 181 11.23 -21.51 7.84
N ARG A 182 12.01 -21.42 6.74
CA ARG A 182 13.06 -20.41 6.67
C ARG A 182 12.43 -19.03 6.52
N PRO A 183 12.95 -17.99 7.20
CA PRO A 183 12.38 -16.66 7.10
C PRO A 183 12.27 -16.20 5.64
N LYS A 184 11.07 -15.72 5.26
CA LYS A 184 10.89 -15.03 3.99
C LYS A 184 11.61 -13.69 4.08
N LYS A 185 12.48 -13.37 3.14
CA LYS A 185 13.26 -12.13 3.11
C LYS A 185 12.74 -11.25 1.98
N VAL A 186 12.19 -10.08 2.35
CA VAL A 186 11.55 -9.14 1.43
C VAL A 186 12.29 -7.82 1.46
N ALA A 187 12.77 -7.36 0.32
CA ALA A 187 13.42 -6.07 0.18
C ALA A 187 12.56 -5.10 -0.62
N LEU A 188 12.54 -3.83 -0.23
CA LEU A 188 11.94 -2.76 -1.00
C LEU A 188 13.03 -1.89 -1.63
N VAL A 189 12.98 -1.71 -2.94
CA VAL A 189 13.92 -0.88 -3.71
C VAL A 189 13.17 0.22 -4.46
N GLY A 190 13.82 1.32 -4.75
CA GLY A 190 13.21 2.43 -5.48
C GLY A 190 13.88 3.76 -5.21
N PRO A 191 13.49 4.82 -5.93
CA PRO A 191 14.06 6.17 -5.78
C PRO A 191 13.88 6.75 -4.38
N THR A 192 14.54 7.89 -4.15
CA THR A 192 14.34 8.67 -2.92
C THR A 192 12.93 9.24 -2.87
N GLY A 193 12.29 9.21 -1.68
CA GLY A 193 11.00 9.85 -1.43
C GLY A 193 9.77 9.10 -1.95
N VAL A 194 9.93 7.90 -2.52
CA VAL A 194 8.78 7.09 -2.99
C VAL A 194 8.04 6.34 -1.89
N GLY A 195 8.46 6.42 -0.61
CA GLY A 195 7.74 5.82 0.51
C GLY A 195 8.14 4.38 0.88
N LYS A 196 9.36 3.90 0.54
CA LYS A 196 9.84 2.54 0.87
C LYS A 196 9.75 2.23 2.37
N THR A 197 10.39 3.05 3.20
CA THR A 197 10.40 2.89 4.66
C THR A 197 8.99 2.90 5.26
N THR A 198 8.11 3.76 4.74
CA THR A 198 6.69 3.81 5.16
C THR A 198 5.93 2.54 4.75
N CYS A 199 6.17 2.03 3.54
CA CYS A 199 5.56 0.76 3.10
C CYS A 199 6.05 -0.42 3.95
N ILE A 200 7.34 -0.48 4.27
CA ILE A 200 7.90 -1.52 5.17
C ILE A 200 7.22 -1.45 6.54
N ALA A 201 7.08 -0.26 7.11
CA ALA A 201 6.41 -0.08 8.39
C ALA A 201 4.97 -0.62 8.36
N LYS A 202 4.19 -0.30 7.31
CA LYS A 202 2.83 -0.80 7.13
C LYS A 202 2.80 -2.33 6.99
N LEU A 203 3.61 -2.88 6.08
CA LEU A 203 3.65 -4.32 5.83
C LEU A 203 4.13 -5.11 7.05
N ALA A 204 5.06 -4.57 7.83
CA ALA A 204 5.57 -5.19 9.06
C ALA A 204 4.47 -5.27 10.14
N VAL A 205 3.70 -4.19 10.34
CA VAL A 205 2.59 -4.18 11.30
C VAL A 205 1.47 -5.13 10.85
N ILE A 206 1.08 -5.07 9.57
CA ILE A 206 0.08 -5.98 9.00
C ILE A 206 0.51 -7.43 9.21
N SER A 207 1.76 -7.77 8.87
CA SER A 207 2.30 -9.12 9.03
C SER A 207 2.25 -9.57 10.49
N LYS A 208 2.60 -8.71 11.43
CA LYS A 208 2.61 -9.02 12.86
C LYS A 208 1.20 -9.13 13.43
N ILE A 209 0.34 -8.14 13.21
CA ILE A 209 -0.95 -8.04 13.88
C ILE A 209 -2.01 -8.90 13.19
N LEU A 210 -2.14 -8.80 11.86
CA LEU A 210 -3.21 -9.50 11.13
C LEU A 210 -2.85 -10.96 10.83
N HIS A 211 -1.57 -11.24 10.57
CA HIS A 211 -1.12 -12.60 10.23
C HIS A 211 -0.45 -13.32 11.40
N ASN A 212 -0.27 -12.62 12.53
CA ASN A 212 0.40 -13.17 13.72
C ASN A 212 1.76 -13.81 13.36
N LEU A 213 2.54 -13.12 12.51
CA LEU A 213 3.88 -13.53 12.10
C LEU A 213 4.93 -12.94 13.03
N ASP A 214 6.02 -13.67 13.24
CA ASP A 214 7.20 -13.13 13.91
C ASP A 214 8.05 -12.37 12.89
N VAL A 215 8.10 -11.04 13.04
CA VAL A 215 8.66 -10.10 12.06
C VAL A 215 10.01 -9.60 12.55
N GLY A 216 10.98 -9.51 11.64
CA GLY A 216 12.25 -8.81 11.85
C GLY A 216 12.42 -7.69 10.81
N LEU A 217 13.11 -6.62 11.19
CA LEU A 217 13.48 -5.51 10.33
C LEU A 217 15.01 -5.43 10.22
N ILE A 218 15.53 -5.29 9.01
CA ILE A 218 16.94 -4.96 8.77
C ILE A 218 16.98 -3.67 7.95
N SER A 219 17.61 -2.62 8.46
CA SER A 219 17.85 -1.40 7.69
C SER A 219 19.27 -1.40 7.14
N ILE A 220 19.39 -1.08 5.85
CA ILE A 220 20.65 -0.78 5.16
C ILE A 220 20.72 0.69 4.73
N ASP A 221 19.74 1.55 5.14
CA ASP A 221 19.74 3.00 4.91
C ASP A 221 20.48 3.73 6.05
N THR A 222 21.78 3.56 6.10
CA THR A 222 22.65 4.14 7.16
C THR A 222 23.05 5.59 6.87
N TYR A 223 22.79 6.11 5.67
CA TYR A 223 23.19 7.46 5.27
C TYR A 223 22.17 8.54 5.67
N ARG A 224 20.91 8.17 5.90
CA ARG A 224 19.81 9.08 6.22
C ARG A 224 19.47 8.95 7.70
N LEU A 225 20.17 9.69 8.56
CA LEU A 225 20.00 9.62 10.02
C LEU A 225 18.51 9.68 10.44
N GLY A 226 17.74 10.63 9.93
CA GLY A 226 16.31 10.75 10.28
C GLY A 226 15.44 9.58 9.81
N ALA A 227 15.78 8.90 8.71
CA ALA A 227 15.02 7.73 8.24
C ALA A 227 15.25 6.52 9.13
N LEU A 228 16.51 6.32 9.58
CA LEU A 228 16.87 5.25 10.50
C LEU A 228 16.17 5.45 11.86
N ASP A 229 16.17 6.69 12.38
CA ASP A 229 15.52 7.02 13.65
C ASP A 229 14.00 6.85 13.56
N GLN A 230 13.39 7.25 12.43
CA GLN A 230 11.97 7.06 12.21
C GLN A 230 11.59 5.56 12.22
N LEU A 231 12.37 4.72 11.52
CA LEU A 231 12.11 3.28 11.48
C LEU A 231 12.38 2.63 12.86
N ARG A 232 13.36 3.11 13.62
CA ARG A 232 13.65 2.64 14.99
C ARG A 232 12.50 2.95 15.94
N ILE A 233 12.02 4.20 15.97
CA ILE A 233 10.88 4.60 16.79
C ILE A 233 9.66 3.74 16.44
N PHE A 234 9.42 3.53 15.14
CA PHE A 234 8.34 2.68 14.67
C PHE A 234 8.51 1.23 15.16
N SER A 235 9.71 0.67 15.08
CA SER A 235 10.00 -0.71 15.51
C SER A 235 9.77 -0.89 17.01
N GLU A 236 10.14 0.10 17.81
CA GLU A 236 9.91 0.13 19.27
C GLU A 236 8.40 0.15 19.60
N ILE A 237 7.65 1.08 18.98
CA ILE A 237 6.20 1.20 19.21
C ILE A 237 5.46 -0.09 18.80
N SER A 238 5.87 -0.70 17.70
CA SER A 238 5.25 -1.93 17.17
C SER A 238 5.80 -3.20 17.83
N ASN A 239 6.77 -3.08 18.76
CA ASN A 239 7.49 -4.20 19.36
C ASN A 239 8.03 -5.19 18.30
N ILE A 240 8.62 -4.65 17.22
CA ILE A 240 9.25 -5.40 16.14
C ILE A 240 10.77 -5.21 16.28
N GLU A 241 11.52 -6.29 16.33
CA GLU A 241 12.97 -6.23 16.45
C GLU A 241 13.60 -5.68 15.18
N MET A 242 14.49 -4.68 15.33
CA MET A 242 15.19 -4.03 14.22
C MET A 242 16.69 -4.11 14.40
N LEU A 243 17.39 -4.47 13.32
CA LEU A 243 18.84 -4.49 13.23
C LEU A 243 19.32 -3.59 12.09
N VAL A 244 20.56 -3.13 12.16
CA VAL A 244 21.17 -2.25 11.14
C VAL A 244 22.41 -2.93 10.58
N ALA A 245 22.52 -2.97 9.26
CA ALA A 245 23.70 -3.41 8.54
C ALA A 245 24.44 -2.21 7.96
N TYR A 246 25.72 -2.08 8.30
CA TYR A 246 26.60 -1.02 7.79
C TYR A 246 27.39 -1.48 6.57
N GLU A 247 27.71 -2.77 6.51
CA GLU A 247 28.45 -3.40 5.43
C GLU A 247 27.74 -4.68 4.95
N PRO A 248 27.87 -5.10 3.69
CA PRO A 248 27.30 -6.35 3.20
C PRO A 248 27.73 -7.59 4.02
N SER A 249 28.93 -7.57 4.60
CA SER A 249 29.47 -8.60 5.49
C SER A 249 28.71 -8.76 6.80
N ASP A 250 27.94 -7.76 7.25
CA ASP A 250 27.12 -7.84 8.48
C ASP A 250 25.89 -8.73 8.25
N ILE A 251 25.38 -8.79 7.05
CA ILE A 251 24.09 -9.41 6.72
C ILE A 251 23.98 -10.87 7.18
N PRO A 252 24.96 -11.76 6.95
CA PRO A 252 24.86 -13.15 7.39
C PRO A 252 24.68 -13.28 8.92
N LYS A 253 25.38 -12.46 9.71
CA LYS A 253 25.27 -12.45 11.16
C LYS A 253 23.89 -11.97 11.62
N LEU A 254 23.36 -10.90 11.00
CA LEU A 254 22.04 -10.36 11.33
C LEU A 254 20.93 -11.35 10.94
N LEU A 255 21.03 -12.00 9.79
CA LEU A 255 20.09 -13.04 9.38
C LEU A 255 20.11 -14.25 10.33
N ASN A 256 21.28 -14.62 10.84
CA ASN A 256 21.37 -15.69 11.82
C ASN A 256 20.67 -15.32 13.16
N SER A 257 20.74 -14.05 13.58
CA SER A 257 19.96 -13.55 14.75
C SER A 257 18.44 -13.69 14.49
N PHE A 258 18.01 -13.50 13.26
CA PHE A 258 16.60 -13.58 12.84
C PHE A 258 16.17 -14.95 12.29
N LYS A 259 16.95 -16.00 12.50
CA LYS A 259 16.64 -17.35 11.95
C LYS A 259 15.31 -17.97 12.40
N LYS A 260 14.73 -17.45 13.51
CA LYS A 260 13.45 -17.89 14.06
C LYS A 260 12.27 -17.04 13.59
N LYS A 261 12.52 -15.92 12.90
CA LYS A 261 11.48 -15.06 12.35
C LYS A 261 10.75 -15.77 11.21
N ASP A 262 9.49 -15.44 11.00
CA ASP A 262 8.72 -15.90 9.84
C ASP A 262 9.01 -15.05 8.60
N ILE A 263 9.20 -13.73 8.81
CA ILE A 263 9.50 -12.77 7.75
C ILE A 263 10.52 -11.72 8.21
N ILE A 264 11.40 -11.33 7.29
CA ILE A 264 12.38 -10.26 7.49
C ILE A 264 12.20 -9.24 6.37
N PHE A 265 11.85 -8.01 6.74
CA PHE A 265 11.83 -6.89 5.79
C PHE A 265 13.19 -6.18 5.80
N ILE A 266 13.67 -5.83 4.61
CA ILE A 266 14.95 -5.14 4.41
C ILE A 266 14.66 -3.76 3.83
N ASP A 267 14.87 -2.71 4.64
CA ASP A 267 14.73 -1.32 4.23
C ASP A 267 16.01 -0.85 3.54
N THR A 268 15.85 -0.33 2.33
CA THR A 268 16.98 0.16 1.52
C THR A 268 16.98 1.66 1.40
N ALA A 269 18.16 2.23 1.26
CA ALA A 269 18.31 3.65 0.95
C ALA A 269 17.64 3.99 -0.39
N GLY A 270 16.90 5.09 -0.40
CA GLY A 270 16.41 5.66 -1.66
C GLY A 270 17.57 6.17 -2.51
N ARG A 271 17.73 5.64 -3.70
CA ARG A 271 18.81 6.01 -4.60
C ARG A 271 18.28 6.53 -5.93
N SER A 272 18.93 7.56 -6.45
CA SER A 272 18.65 7.99 -7.82
C SER A 272 19.03 6.88 -8.79
N GLN A 273 18.18 6.61 -9.77
CA GLN A 273 18.45 5.68 -10.87
C GLN A 273 19.70 6.08 -11.72
N LYS A 274 20.19 7.30 -11.55
CA LYS A 274 21.40 7.81 -12.23
C LYS A 274 22.69 7.51 -11.48
N ASN A 275 22.60 7.06 -10.21
CA ASN A 275 23.79 6.79 -9.38
C ASN A 275 24.09 5.29 -9.36
N THR A 276 24.81 4.84 -10.39
CA THR A 276 25.14 3.42 -10.63
C THR A 276 25.93 2.79 -9.48
N ASP A 277 26.87 3.53 -8.89
CA ASP A 277 27.75 3.03 -7.83
C ASP A 277 26.95 2.73 -6.54
N GLN A 278 26.05 3.64 -6.18
CA GLN A 278 25.18 3.43 -5.03
C GLN A 278 24.14 2.33 -5.26
N LEU A 279 23.67 2.15 -6.50
CA LEU A 279 22.81 1.03 -6.85
C LEU A 279 23.59 -0.29 -6.76
N ALA A 280 24.83 -0.34 -7.25
CA ALA A 280 25.70 -1.51 -7.15
C ALA A 280 25.94 -1.88 -5.68
N LYS A 281 26.28 -0.92 -4.82
CA LYS A 281 26.46 -1.15 -3.38
C LYS A 281 25.18 -1.70 -2.72
N THR A 282 24.02 -1.17 -3.06
CA THR A 282 22.73 -1.70 -2.56
C THR A 282 22.54 -3.14 -3.02
N LYS A 283 22.90 -3.48 -4.25
CA LYS A 283 22.82 -4.85 -4.78
C LYS A 283 23.70 -5.84 -4.00
N GLU A 284 24.89 -5.43 -3.58
CA GLU A 284 25.78 -6.28 -2.76
C GLU A 284 25.08 -6.69 -1.44
N PHE A 285 24.43 -5.76 -0.74
CA PHE A 285 23.64 -6.08 0.46
C PHE A 285 22.52 -7.07 0.16
N LEU A 286 21.74 -6.85 -0.90
CA LEU A 286 20.62 -7.74 -1.25
C LEU A 286 21.11 -9.12 -1.71
N THR A 287 22.25 -9.18 -2.35
CA THR A 287 22.90 -10.46 -2.72
C THR A 287 23.36 -11.20 -1.48
N ALA A 288 24.04 -10.53 -0.54
CA ALA A 288 24.45 -11.12 0.74
C ALA A 288 23.23 -11.59 1.57
N ALA A 289 22.10 -10.87 1.49
CA ALA A 289 20.86 -11.27 2.13
C ALA A 289 20.19 -12.47 1.45
N ASN A 290 20.49 -12.74 0.19
CA ASN A 290 19.77 -13.73 -0.62
C ASN A 290 18.25 -13.56 -0.47
N VAL A 291 17.75 -12.37 -0.84
CA VAL A 291 16.32 -12.01 -0.70
C VAL A 291 15.40 -12.94 -1.48
N SER A 292 14.25 -13.25 -0.89
CA SER A 292 13.23 -14.08 -1.54
C SER A 292 12.42 -13.27 -2.55
N ASP A 293 12.02 -12.06 -2.17
CA ASP A 293 11.27 -11.15 -3.01
C ASP A 293 11.86 -9.74 -2.92
N THR A 294 11.93 -9.08 -4.07
CA THR A 294 12.29 -7.67 -4.17
C THR A 294 11.14 -6.91 -4.78
N TYR A 295 10.62 -5.91 -4.09
CA TYR A 295 9.54 -5.07 -4.58
C TYR A 295 10.08 -3.71 -5.03
N LEU A 296 9.77 -3.35 -6.27
CA LEU A 296 10.04 -2.01 -6.78
C LEU A 296 8.95 -1.06 -6.30
N VAL A 297 9.32 -0.01 -5.58
CA VAL A 297 8.39 1.01 -5.09
C VAL A 297 8.43 2.22 -6.03
N LEU A 298 7.29 2.55 -6.60
CA LEU A 298 7.09 3.67 -7.52
C LEU A 298 6.02 4.63 -6.98
N SER A 299 6.24 5.93 -7.17
CA SER A 299 5.21 6.93 -6.85
C SER A 299 4.28 7.12 -8.04
N SER A 300 2.96 7.01 -7.83
CA SER A 300 1.94 7.24 -8.87
C SER A 300 1.90 8.68 -9.37
N THR A 301 2.53 9.64 -8.66
CA THR A 301 2.68 11.03 -9.11
C THR A 301 3.78 11.23 -10.15
N GLY A 302 4.54 10.18 -10.47
CA GLY A 302 5.61 10.23 -11.45
C GLY A 302 5.09 10.17 -12.89
N THR A 303 5.74 10.92 -13.81
CA THR A 303 5.45 10.78 -15.24
C THR A 303 5.82 9.39 -15.75
N THR A 304 5.06 8.84 -16.69
CA THR A 304 5.32 7.53 -17.29
C THR A 304 6.77 7.38 -17.76
N LYS A 305 7.34 8.43 -18.40
CA LYS A 305 8.74 8.43 -18.88
C LYS A 305 9.75 8.25 -17.75
N ASN A 306 9.54 8.96 -16.62
CA ASN A 306 10.43 8.84 -15.46
C ASN A 306 10.29 7.47 -14.80
N LEU A 307 9.05 6.95 -14.67
CA LEU A 307 8.81 5.64 -14.11
C LEU A 307 9.43 4.53 -14.95
N TYR A 308 9.44 4.67 -16.29
CA TYR A 308 10.12 3.74 -17.19
C TYR A 308 11.64 3.72 -16.97
N ASP A 309 12.28 4.89 -16.88
CA ASP A 309 13.72 4.99 -16.61
C ASP A 309 14.07 4.36 -15.26
N VAL A 310 13.25 4.60 -14.23
CA VAL A 310 13.42 3.97 -12.92
C VAL A 310 13.25 2.45 -13.03
N ALA A 311 12.17 1.96 -13.58
CA ALA A 311 11.89 0.53 -13.67
C ALA A 311 13.00 -0.19 -14.46
N ASP A 312 13.47 0.39 -15.55
CA ASP A 312 14.56 -0.20 -16.35
C ASP A 312 15.87 -0.26 -15.57
N LYS A 313 16.30 0.83 -14.93
CA LYS A 313 17.55 0.89 -14.17
C LYS A 313 17.51 -0.01 -12.91
N PHE A 314 16.34 -0.16 -12.29
CA PHE A 314 16.17 -0.99 -11.11
C PHE A 314 16.02 -2.49 -11.42
N LYS A 315 15.99 -2.91 -12.70
CA LYS A 315 16.07 -4.34 -13.11
C LYS A 315 17.28 -5.04 -12.53
N LEU A 316 18.35 -4.30 -12.25
CA LEU A 316 19.55 -4.85 -11.62
C LEU A 316 19.27 -5.56 -10.27
N PHE A 317 18.17 -5.20 -9.58
CA PHE A 317 17.77 -5.82 -8.32
C PHE A 317 16.89 -7.05 -8.50
N ASN A 318 16.57 -7.46 -9.74
CA ASN A 318 15.69 -8.58 -10.06
C ASN A 318 14.35 -8.50 -9.30
N TYR A 319 13.75 -7.30 -9.28
CA TYR A 319 12.45 -7.15 -8.64
C TYR A 319 11.39 -8.01 -9.34
N ASN A 320 10.53 -8.62 -8.53
CA ASN A 320 9.49 -9.55 -8.99
C ASN A 320 8.07 -9.01 -8.82
N SER A 321 7.94 -7.79 -8.29
CA SER A 321 6.65 -7.12 -8.13
C SER A 321 6.82 -5.62 -7.93
N VAL A 322 5.74 -4.86 -8.11
CA VAL A 322 5.73 -3.42 -7.90
C VAL A 322 4.71 -3.00 -6.84
N ILE A 323 5.08 -1.98 -6.06
CA ILE A 323 4.19 -1.27 -5.14
C ILE A 323 4.03 0.15 -5.67
N PHE A 324 2.80 0.57 -5.91
CA PHE A 324 2.51 1.96 -6.23
C PHE A 324 2.08 2.72 -4.97
N THR A 325 2.72 3.86 -4.76
CA THR A 325 2.48 4.72 -3.60
C THR A 325 1.92 6.06 -4.03
N LYS A 326 1.44 6.84 -3.05
CA LYS A 326 0.90 8.19 -3.25
C LYS A 326 -0.27 8.20 -4.23
N ILE A 327 -1.10 7.17 -4.11
CA ILE A 327 -2.33 7.06 -4.92
C ILE A 327 -3.26 8.23 -4.63
N ASP A 328 -3.31 8.69 -3.38
CA ASP A 328 -4.06 9.85 -2.89
C ASP A 328 -3.58 11.20 -3.44
N GLU A 329 -2.32 11.28 -3.88
CA GLU A 329 -1.74 12.50 -4.48
C GLU A 329 -1.82 12.49 -6.02
N ALA A 330 -2.14 11.34 -6.65
CA ALA A 330 -2.10 11.18 -8.10
C ALA A 330 -3.35 11.74 -8.77
N VAL A 331 -3.17 12.44 -9.91
CA VAL A 331 -4.26 13.00 -10.72
C VAL A 331 -4.77 11.99 -11.74
N THR A 332 -3.87 11.15 -12.27
CA THR A 332 -4.16 10.10 -13.25
C THR A 332 -3.49 8.79 -12.85
N PHE A 333 -4.05 7.67 -13.29
CA PHE A 333 -3.56 6.33 -12.96
C PHE A 333 -3.11 5.51 -14.17
N GLY A 334 -3.11 6.09 -15.36
CA GLY A 334 -2.69 5.40 -16.58
C GLY A 334 -1.22 4.97 -16.55
N ASN A 335 -0.39 5.66 -15.78
CA ASN A 335 1.01 5.28 -15.57
C ASN A 335 1.17 3.90 -14.90
N ILE A 336 0.22 3.49 -14.04
CA ILE A 336 0.19 2.14 -13.43
C ILE A 336 0.05 1.10 -14.55
N LEU A 337 -0.96 1.24 -15.40
CA LEU A 337 -1.21 0.33 -16.51
C LEU A 337 -0.03 0.30 -17.50
N ASN A 338 0.54 1.47 -17.79
CA ASN A 338 1.70 1.59 -18.68
C ASN A 338 2.91 0.81 -18.16
N ILE A 339 3.21 0.90 -16.86
CA ILE A 339 4.33 0.18 -16.22
C ILE A 339 4.08 -1.33 -16.22
N VAL A 340 2.91 -1.75 -15.74
CA VAL A 340 2.56 -3.17 -15.65
C VAL A 340 2.66 -3.85 -17.01
N THR A 341 2.11 -3.22 -18.05
CA THR A 341 2.11 -3.77 -19.41
C THR A 341 3.50 -3.78 -20.04
N ASN A 342 4.28 -2.68 -19.88
CA ASN A 342 5.56 -2.57 -20.56
C ASN A 342 6.66 -3.44 -19.93
N PHE A 343 6.58 -3.69 -18.63
CA PHE A 343 7.58 -4.48 -17.89
C PHE A 343 7.11 -5.91 -17.56
N ASP A 344 5.88 -6.25 -17.91
CA ASP A 344 5.25 -7.54 -17.59
C ASP A 344 5.42 -7.91 -16.11
N ILE A 345 5.09 -6.94 -15.23
CA ILE A 345 5.34 -7.07 -13.80
C ILE A 345 4.04 -6.99 -13.00
N PRO A 346 3.81 -7.92 -12.05
CA PRO A 346 2.62 -7.88 -11.21
C PRO A 346 2.66 -6.75 -10.17
N VAL A 347 1.51 -6.21 -9.83
CA VAL A 347 1.33 -5.28 -8.72
C VAL A 347 1.05 -6.07 -7.45
N SER A 348 1.77 -5.76 -6.36
CA SER A 348 1.51 -6.37 -5.04
C SER A 348 0.61 -5.50 -4.18
N PHE A 349 0.93 -4.22 -4.08
CA PHE A 349 0.23 -3.31 -3.18
C PHE A 349 0.05 -1.91 -3.78
N LEU A 350 -0.98 -1.23 -3.29
CA LEU A 350 -1.22 0.20 -3.49
C LEU A 350 -1.18 0.90 -2.14
N SER A 351 -0.48 2.03 -2.03
CA SER A 351 -0.45 2.84 -0.80
C SER A 351 -0.99 4.24 -1.07
N ASN A 352 -1.92 4.69 -0.23
CA ASN A 352 -2.78 5.83 -0.45
C ASN A 352 -2.79 6.84 0.70
N GLY A 353 -1.71 6.92 1.47
CA GLY A 353 -1.61 7.88 2.57
C GLY A 353 -0.49 7.56 3.54
N GLN A 354 -0.55 8.14 4.75
CA GLN A 354 0.53 8.07 5.75
C GLN A 354 0.14 7.28 7.01
N VAL A 355 -1.11 6.85 7.14
CA VAL A 355 -1.58 6.12 8.33
C VAL A 355 -1.07 4.68 8.31
N ILE A 356 -0.50 4.25 9.41
CA ILE A 356 0.01 2.90 9.61
C ILE A 356 -0.94 2.16 10.56
N PRO A 357 -1.45 0.99 10.17
CA PRO A 357 -1.18 0.23 8.94
C PRO A 357 -2.17 0.50 7.80
N ASP A 358 -3.17 1.34 7.95
CA ASP A 358 -4.42 1.33 7.17
C ASP A 358 -4.26 1.78 5.70
N ASP A 359 -3.32 2.68 5.41
CA ASP A 359 -3.16 3.28 4.09
C ASP A 359 -2.30 2.42 3.15
N ILE A 360 -2.51 1.10 3.14
CA ILE A 360 -1.97 0.18 2.15
C ILE A 360 -2.98 -0.95 1.92
N ILE A 361 -3.21 -1.28 0.65
CA ILE A 361 -4.11 -2.34 0.24
C ILE A 361 -3.41 -3.30 -0.72
N SER A 362 -3.82 -4.57 -0.72
CA SER A 362 -3.41 -5.51 -1.75
C SER A 362 -3.94 -5.08 -3.10
N ALA A 363 -3.13 -5.27 -4.13
CA ALA A 363 -3.54 -4.93 -5.48
C ALA A 363 -4.67 -5.86 -5.94
N ASP A 364 -5.72 -5.25 -6.49
CA ASP A 364 -6.84 -5.92 -7.12
C ASP A 364 -7.00 -5.41 -8.56
N PRO A 365 -7.05 -6.30 -9.57
CA PRO A 365 -7.10 -5.88 -10.96
C PRO A 365 -8.35 -5.05 -11.31
N GLU A 366 -9.52 -5.39 -10.75
CA GLU A 366 -10.77 -4.69 -11.02
C GLU A 366 -10.75 -3.31 -10.38
N PHE A 367 -10.23 -3.21 -9.16
CA PHE A 367 -10.05 -1.92 -8.48
C PHE A 367 -9.10 -1.00 -9.26
N ILE A 368 -7.95 -1.52 -9.72
CA ILE A 368 -6.99 -0.73 -10.52
C ILE A 368 -7.61 -0.33 -11.85
N ALA A 369 -8.33 -1.23 -12.53
CA ALA A 369 -9.02 -0.93 -13.80
C ALA A 369 -10.07 0.17 -13.62
N ASN A 370 -10.84 0.13 -12.53
CA ASN A 370 -11.79 1.19 -12.21
C ASN A 370 -11.08 2.53 -11.99
N MET A 371 -9.98 2.55 -11.20
CA MET A 371 -9.18 3.77 -10.99
C MET A 371 -8.65 4.35 -12.31
N VAL A 372 -8.07 3.50 -13.17
CA VAL A 372 -7.51 3.94 -14.47
C VAL A 372 -8.60 4.53 -15.35
N TYR A 373 -9.75 3.86 -15.43
CA TYR A 373 -10.83 4.27 -16.33
C TYR A 373 -11.58 5.49 -15.83
N THR A 374 -12.01 5.47 -14.56
CA THR A 374 -12.83 6.57 -13.99
C THR A 374 -11.99 7.76 -13.54
N GLY A 375 -10.69 7.55 -13.23
CA GLY A 375 -9.82 8.53 -12.60
C GLY A 375 -10.16 8.80 -11.14
N LYS A 376 -10.94 7.92 -10.51
CA LYS A 376 -11.34 8.06 -9.11
C LYS A 376 -10.70 6.95 -8.29
N TYR A 377 -10.21 7.35 -7.14
CA TYR A 377 -9.72 6.48 -6.09
C TYR A 377 -10.79 6.43 -4.98
N ASN A 378 -11.88 5.73 -5.14
CA ASN A 378 -12.92 5.58 -4.09
C ASN A 378 -13.54 4.19 -4.22
#